data_0ccc2ae265060214ea7ea9cd06b4c28e
#
_entry.id   0ccc2ae265060214ea7ea9cd06b4c28e
#
_cell.length_a   1.000
_cell.length_b   1.000
_cell.length_c   1.000
_cell.angle_alpha   90.00
_cell.angle_beta   90.00
_cell.angle_gamma   90.00
#
_symmetry.space_group_name_H-M   'P 1'
#
loop_
_entity.id
_entity.type
_entity.pdbx_description
1 polymer ?
#
loop_
_entity_poly.entity_id
_entity_poly.type
_entity_poly.pdbx_seq_one_letter_code
_entity_poly.pdbx_strand_id
1 'polypeptide(L)'
;MIKDVIIYDIETMQECFIVVCMQPGKTPRSFTVSKWQNQLDSFVKYTETYKESYWVGYNNLRFDAQVVEWILRNCENWHEGTGLEICAMIAQKAQDVIHDANYDVFPEYREHELSLKQLDLFKIHHYDNKNRRVSLKRLEFEMDLENIEEMPIHYTKTNMTKDEVFLTLQYCFNDVDATYEFYKVTVGDTDHP
;
A
#
# COMPACT_ATOMS: atom_id res chain seq x y z
N MET A 1 16.43 -13.29 10.35
CA MET A 1 15.58 -12.06 10.34
C MET A 1 16.09 -11.12 9.25
N ILE A 2 15.24 -10.74 8.31
CA ILE A 2 15.61 -9.75 7.29
C ILE A 2 15.69 -8.41 8.03
N LYS A 3 16.88 -7.80 8.09
CA LYS A 3 17.15 -6.68 9.01
C LYS A 3 16.53 -5.34 8.55
N ASP A 4 16.21 -5.19 7.26
CA ASP A 4 15.74 -3.93 6.70
C ASP A 4 14.45 -4.16 5.91
N VAL A 5 13.32 -4.09 6.62
CA VAL A 5 11.98 -4.19 6.02
C VAL A 5 11.21 -2.89 6.21
N ILE A 6 10.39 -2.56 5.23
CA ILE A 6 9.38 -1.51 5.29
C ILE A 6 8.03 -2.19 5.08
N ILE A 7 7.19 -2.22 6.10
CA ILE A 7 5.79 -2.63 5.95
C ILE A 7 5.04 -1.43 5.36
N TYR A 8 4.27 -1.63 4.32
CA TYR A 8 3.58 -0.52 3.68
C TYR A 8 2.23 -0.92 3.09
N ASP A 9 1.38 0.06 2.95
CA ASP A 9 0.09 -0.02 2.30
C ASP A 9 -0.23 1.33 1.64
N ILE A 10 -1.10 1.34 0.61
CA ILE A 10 -1.51 2.56 -0.09
C ILE A 10 -3.02 2.64 -0.23
N GLU A 11 -3.54 3.88 -0.16
CA GLU A 11 -4.92 4.19 -0.46
C GLU A 11 -5.02 5.14 -1.66
N THR A 12 -5.81 4.72 -2.65
CA THR A 12 -5.95 5.44 -3.92
C THR A 12 -7.39 5.89 -4.13
N MET A 13 -7.67 7.10 -3.70
CA MET A 13 -8.98 7.75 -3.87
C MET A 13 -8.93 8.78 -5.00
N GLN A 14 -10.08 9.14 -5.55
CA GLN A 14 -10.16 10.15 -6.60
C GLN A 14 -9.51 11.50 -6.21
N GLU A 15 -9.59 11.89 -4.93
CA GLU A 15 -9.07 13.18 -4.43
C GLU A 15 -8.06 13.03 -3.27
N CYS A 16 -7.64 11.80 -3.00
CA CYS A 16 -6.67 11.52 -1.96
C CYS A 16 -5.81 10.32 -2.32
N PHE A 17 -4.50 10.47 -2.18
CA PHE A 17 -3.54 9.37 -2.21
C PHE A 17 -2.78 9.35 -0.90
N ILE A 18 -2.71 8.20 -0.27
CA ILE A 18 -2.03 8.00 1.01
C ILE A 18 -1.09 6.82 0.89
N VAL A 19 0.09 6.94 1.49
CA VAL A 19 1.00 5.83 1.74
C VAL A 19 1.37 5.85 3.21
N VAL A 20 1.28 4.72 3.87
CA VAL A 20 1.84 4.51 5.20
C VAL A 20 2.99 3.52 5.11
N CYS A 21 4.10 3.86 5.74
CA CYS A 21 5.32 3.06 5.77
C CYS A 21 5.77 2.87 7.22
N MET A 22 6.01 1.65 7.64
CA MET A 22 6.47 1.31 8.98
C MET A 22 7.75 0.47 8.94
N GLN A 23 8.76 0.92 9.64
CA GLN A 23 9.91 0.09 9.99
C GLN A 23 9.67 -0.56 11.35
N PRO A 24 9.89 -1.87 11.53
CA PRO A 24 9.75 -2.51 12.83
C PRO A 24 10.52 -1.77 13.93
N GLY A 25 9.82 -1.46 15.03
CA GLY A 25 10.39 -0.73 16.17
C GLY A 25 10.55 0.78 15.98
N LYS A 26 10.06 1.36 14.88
CA LYS A 26 10.05 2.82 14.65
C LYS A 26 8.64 3.34 14.49
N THR A 27 8.46 4.65 14.72
CA THR A 27 7.21 5.34 14.46
C THR A 27 6.88 5.28 12.96
N PRO A 28 5.69 4.84 12.56
CA PRO A 28 5.25 4.85 11.18
C PRO A 28 5.32 6.23 10.56
N ARG A 29 5.54 6.29 9.25
CA ARG A 29 5.49 7.52 8.46
C ARG A 29 4.38 7.44 7.45
N SER A 30 3.65 8.53 7.29
CA SER A 30 2.63 8.68 6.26
C SER A 30 2.98 9.78 5.29
N PHE A 31 2.54 9.60 4.05
CA PHE A 31 2.64 10.60 2.98
C PHE A 31 1.27 10.73 2.35
N THR A 32 0.76 11.96 2.31
CA THR A 32 -0.57 12.24 1.78
C THR A 32 -0.48 13.25 0.64
N VAL A 33 -1.19 12.97 -0.43
CA VAL A 33 -1.50 13.92 -1.51
C VAL A 33 -3.00 14.17 -1.49
N SER A 34 -3.40 15.41 -1.47
CA SER A 34 -4.80 15.83 -1.46
C SER A 34 -4.92 17.30 -1.87
N LYS A 35 -6.12 17.84 -1.83
CA LYS A 35 -6.36 19.28 -2.02
C LYS A 35 -5.57 20.17 -1.07
N TRP A 36 -5.22 19.68 0.13
CA TRP A 36 -4.63 20.48 1.21
C TRP A 36 -3.14 20.29 1.40
N GLN A 37 -2.60 19.19 0.88
CA GLN A 37 -1.16 18.91 0.99
C GLN A 37 -0.71 18.02 -0.18
N ASN A 38 0.56 18.13 -0.50
CA ASN A 38 1.21 17.28 -1.49
C ASN A 38 2.58 16.86 -0.93
N GLN A 39 2.67 15.60 -0.51
CA GLN A 39 3.89 15.01 0.03
C GLN A 39 4.50 13.97 -0.93
N LEU A 40 4.13 13.97 -2.22
CA LEU A 40 4.61 12.98 -3.19
C LEU A 40 6.13 12.99 -3.32
N ASP A 41 6.76 14.17 -3.41
CA ASP A 41 8.22 14.29 -3.46
C ASP A 41 8.90 13.74 -2.19
N SER A 42 8.25 13.92 -1.04
CA SER A 42 8.75 13.37 0.23
C SER A 42 8.67 11.86 0.25
N PHE A 43 7.61 11.28 -0.33
CA PHE A 43 7.47 9.84 -0.51
C PHE A 43 8.54 9.30 -1.47
N VAL A 44 8.73 9.91 -2.64
CA VAL A 44 9.77 9.52 -3.60
C VAL A 44 11.16 9.54 -2.95
N LYS A 45 11.52 10.59 -2.20
CA LYS A 45 12.78 10.65 -1.45
C LYS A 45 12.90 9.57 -0.37
N TYR A 46 11.78 9.21 0.25
CA TYR A 46 11.75 8.11 1.22
C TYR A 46 12.03 6.77 0.53
N THR A 47 11.44 6.50 -0.63
CA THR A 47 11.72 5.26 -1.38
C THR A 47 13.18 5.17 -1.81
N GLU A 48 13.79 6.28 -2.25
CA GLU A 48 15.22 6.34 -2.58
C GLU A 48 16.12 6.02 -1.35
N THR A 49 15.74 6.53 -0.18
CA THR A 49 16.47 6.27 1.07
C THR A 49 16.43 4.80 1.46
N TYR A 50 15.33 4.12 1.19
CA TYR A 50 15.07 2.73 1.60
C TYR A 50 14.95 1.77 0.41
N LYS A 51 15.53 2.08 -0.73
CA LYS A 51 15.44 1.25 -1.94
C LYS A 51 16.07 -0.13 -1.80
N GLU A 52 17.04 -0.29 -0.89
CA GLU A 52 17.69 -1.57 -0.63
C GLU A 52 16.92 -2.42 0.39
N SER A 53 15.93 -1.86 1.08
CA SER A 53 15.07 -2.58 2.01
C SER A 53 14.06 -3.45 1.27
N TYR A 54 13.54 -4.48 1.94
CA TYR A 54 12.37 -5.20 1.45
C TYR A 54 11.09 -4.47 1.82
N TRP A 55 10.27 -4.17 0.81
CA TRP A 55 8.96 -3.55 0.97
C TRP A 55 7.93 -4.66 1.07
N VAL A 56 7.31 -4.74 2.23
CA VAL A 56 6.42 -5.84 2.62
C VAL A 56 4.98 -5.36 2.60
N GLY A 57 4.13 -6.07 1.90
CA GLY A 57 2.71 -5.81 1.85
C GLY A 57 1.90 -7.10 1.72
N TYR A 58 0.59 -6.97 1.71
CA TYR A 58 -0.33 -8.07 1.49
C TYR A 58 -0.96 -7.98 0.10
N ASN A 59 -0.67 -8.94 -0.79
CA ASN A 59 -1.06 -8.91 -2.21
C ASN A 59 -0.51 -7.70 -2.99
N ASN A 60 0.55 -7.11 -2.48
CA ASN A 60 1.15 -5.87 -2.98
C ASN A 60 1.74 -5.99 -4.39
N LEU A 61 2.26 -7.16 -4.79
CA LEU A 61 2.79 -7.37 -6.14
C LEU A 61 1.73 -7.17 -7.23
N ARG A 62 0.46 -7.37 -6.91
CA ARG A 62 -0.65 -7.22 -7.85
C ARG A 62 -1.29 -5.84 -7.83
N PHE A 63 -1.07 -5.04 -6.79
CA PHE A 63 -1.70 -3.73 -6.67
C PHE A 63 -0.72 -2.65 -6.23
N ASP A 64 -0.35 -2.59 -4.94
CA ASP A 64 0.43 -1.49 -4.37
C ASP A 64 1.74 -1.26 -5.12
N ALA A 65 2.50 -2.33 -5.36
CA ALA A 65 3.77 -2.26 -6.06
C ALA A 65 3.63 -1.75 -7.50
N GLN A 66 2.52 -2.06 -8.18
CA GLN A 66 2.25 -1.57 -9.53
C GLN A 66 2.00 -0.07 -9.55
N VAL A 67 1.20 0.42 -8.60
CA VAL A 67 0.90 1.85 -8.48
C VAL A 67 2.14 2.63 -8.05
N VAL A 68 2.87 2.13 -7.04
CA VAL A 68 4.10 2.76 -6.55
C VAL A 68 5.17 2.80 -7.65
N GLU A 69 5.39 1.70 -8.37
CA GLU A 69 6.36 1.67 -9.49
C GLU A 69 6.00 2.69 -10.57
N TRP A 70 4.71 2.79 -10.92
CA TRP A 70 4.26 3.78 -11.89
C TRP A 70 4.51 5.22 -11.39
N ILE A 71 4.28 5.49 -10.10
CA ILE A 71 4.59 6.79 -9.49
C ILE A 71 6.10 7.08 -9.62
N LEU A 72 6.95 6.13 -9.28
CA LEU A 72 8.42 6.31 -9.31
C LEU A 72 8.93 6.56 -10.74
N ARG A 73 8.39 5.86 -11.74
CA ARG A 73 8.77 6.04 -13.16
C ARG A 73 8.30 7.37 -13.74
N ASN A 74 7.30 8.00 -13.15
CA ASN A 74 6.72 9.26 -13.62
C ASN A 74 7.02 10.44 -12.69
N CYS A 75 7.93 10.28 -11.72
CA CYS A 75 8.16 11.28 -10.67
C CYS A 75 8.58 12.67 -11.21
N GLU A 76 9.24 12.73 -12.36
CA GLU A 76 9.62 13.99 -13.01
C GLU A 76 8.43 14.81 -13.50
N ASN A 77 7.27 14.18 -13.71
CA ASN A 77 6.07 14.83 -14.26
C ASN A 77 5.15 15.44 -13.19
N TRP A 78 5.44 15.19 -11.89
CA TRP A 78 4.54 15.58 -10.80
C TRP A 78 4.69 17.03 -10.33
N HIS A 79 5.74 17.74 -10.76
CA HIS A 79 6.09 19.07 -10.24
C HIS A 79 5.13 20.18 -10.68
N GLU A 80 4.36 19.99 -11.76
CA GLU A 80 3.46 21.00 -12.32
C GLU A 80 1.99 20.80 -11.95
N GLY A 81 1.62 19.62 -11.40
CA GLY A 81 0.25 19.27 -11.07
C GLY A 81 -0.20 19.74 -9.69
N THR A 82 -1.47 20.10 -9.58
CA THR A 82 -2.12 20.27 -8.26
C THR A 82 -2.26 18.92 -7.56
N GLY A 83 -2.40 18.92 -6.23
CA GLY A 83 -2.61 17.67 -5.48
C GLY A 83 -3.83 16.86 -5.97
N LEU A 84 -4.90 17.53 -6.42
CA LEU A 84 -6.09 16.86 -6.96
C LEU A 84 -5.83 16.20 -8.32
N GLU A 85 -5.10 16.88 -9.22
CA GLU A 85 -4.72 16.30 -10.51
C GLU A 85 -3.84 15.07 -10.33
N ILE A 86 -2.89 15.14 -9.42
CA ILE A 86 -2.02 14.01 -9.08
C ILE A 86 -2.85 12.85 -8.52
N CYS A 87 -3.76 13.10 -7.57
CA CYS A 87 -4.64 12.06 -7.03
C CYS A 87 -5.49 11.40 -8.12
N ALA A 88 -6.09 12.19 -9.01
CA ALA A 88 -6.92 11.68 -10.10
C ALA A 88 -6.11 10.77 -11.05
N MET A 89 -4.87 11.13 -11.37
CA MET A 89 -3.99 10.32 -12.22
C MET A 89 -3.59 9.01 -11.52
N ILE A 90 -3.25 9.05 -10.24
CA ILE A 90 -2.93 7.85 -9.44
C ILE A 90 -4.16 6.95 -9.30
N ALA A 91 -5.34 7.52 -9.03
CA ALA A 91 -6.59 6.78 -8.95
C ALA A 91 -6.95 6.11 -10.28
N GLN A 92 -6.73 6.78 -11.42
CA GLN A 92 -6.91 6.16 -12.74
C GLN A 92 -5.97 4.97 -12.92
N LYS A 93 -4.68 5.14 -12.59
CA LYS A 93 -3.72 4.03 -12.66
C LYS A 93 -4.14 2.85 -11.78
N ALA A 94 -4.61 3.11 -10.56
CA ALA A 94 -5.12 2.08 -9.67
C ALA A 94 -6.31 1.33 -10.27
N GLN A 95 -7.25 2.04 -10.91
CA GLN A 95 -8.39 1.41 -11.62
C GLN A 95 -7.92 0.54 -12.79
N ASP A 96 -6.93 0.97 -13.56
CA ASP A 96 -6.36 0.18 -14.66
C ASP A 96 -5.74 -1.12 -14.11
N VAL A 97 -4.99 -1.05 -13.01
CA VAL A 97 -4.41 -2.23 -12.34
C VAL A 97 -5.50 -3.20 -11.85
N ILE A 98 -6.57 -2.68 -11.24
CA ILE A 98 -7.72 -3.50 -10.78
C ILE A 98 -8.45 -4.14 -11.97
N HIS A 99 -8.66 -3.37 -13.05
CA HIS A 99 -9.28 -3.88 -14.26
C HIS A 99 -8.47 -5.04 -14.83
N ASP A 100 -7.17 -4.87 -15.02
CA ASP A 100 -6.29 -5.90 -15.58
C ASP A 100 -6.27 -7.16 -14.69
N ALA A 101 -6.23 -6.99 -13.36
CA ALA A 101 -6.30 -8.12 -12.43
C ALA A 101 -7.63 -8.89 -12.52
N ASN A 102 -8.75 -8.22 -12.78
CA ASN A 102 -10.07 -8.85 -12.93
C ASN A 102 -10.21 -9.65 -14.23
N TYR A 103 -9.43 -9.31 -15.25
CA TYR A 103 -9.41 -10.04 -16.53
C TYR A 103 -8.22 -11.00 -16.67
N ASP A 104 -7.55 -11.33 -15.55
CA ASP A 104 -6.36 -12.19 -15.52
C ASP A 104 -5.21 -11.70 -16.43
N VAL A 105 -5.14 -10.40 -16.67
CA VAL A 105 -4.02 -9.78 -17.37
C VAL A 105 -2.80 -9.78 -16.44
N PHE A 106 -1.63 -10.05 -17.00
CA PHE A 106 -0.39 -9.99 -16.22
C PHE A 106 -0.12 -8.56 -15.76
N PRO A 107 0.44 -8.35 -14.55
CA PRO A 107 0.87 -7.05 -14.07
C PRO A 107 1.78 -6.36 -15.08
N GLU A 108 1.61 -5.04 -15.24
CA GLU A 108 2.40 -4.22 -16.18
C GLU A 108 3.90 -4.31 -15.86
N TYR A 109 4.25 -4.24 -14.56
CA TYR A 109 5.63 -4.39 -14.11
C TYR A 109 5.83 -5.77 -13.48
N ARG A 110 6.77 -6.53 -14.03
CA ARG A 110 7.14 -7.83 -13.45
C ARG A 110 7.98 -7.61 -12.19
N GLU A 111 7.97 -8.56 -11.27
CA GLU A 111 8.67 -8.45 -9.98
C GLU A 111 10.14 -8.04 -10.11
N HIS A 112 10.84 -8.53 -11.13
CA HIS A 112 12.25 -8.19 -11.37
C HIS A 112 12.47 -6.83 -12.04
N GLU A 113 11.41 -6.16 -12.48
CA GLU A 113 11.43 -4.82 -13.09
C GLU A 113 11.11 -3.72 -12.08
N LEU A 114 10.66 -4.11 -10.87
CA LEU A 114 10.29 -3.16 -9.82
C LEU A 114 11.54 -2.50 -9.22
N SER A 115 11.46 -1.19 -9.02
CA SER A 115 12.53 -0.37 -8.43
C SER A 115 12.80 -0.71 -6.96
N LEU A 116 11.75 -1.18 -6.25
CA LEU A 116 11.80 -1.55 -4.84
C LEU A 116 11.69 -3.08 -4.71
N LYS A 117 12.50 -3.67 -3.84
CA LYS A 117 12.45 -5.12 -3.56
C LYS A 117 11.14 -5.43 -2.81
N GLN A 118 10.30 -6.25 -3.40
CA GLN A 118 8.99 -6.58 -2.82
C GLN A 118 9.00 -7.91 -2.07
N LEU A 119 8.24 -7.97 -0.98
CA LEU A 119 7.89 -9.20 -0.28
C LEU A 119 6.37 -9.24 -0.11
N ASP A 120 5.71 -10.15 -0.80
CA ASP A 120 4.26 -10.29 -0.80
C ASP A 120 3.83 -11.43 0.13
N LEU A 121 3.23 -11.08 1.25
CA LEU A 121 2.80 -12.06 2.25
C LEU A 121 1.68 -12.97 1.72
N PHE A 122 0.79 -12.43 0.87
CA PHE A 122 -0.22 -13.26 0.22
C PHE A 122 0.42 -14.33 -0.66
N LYS A 123 1.41 -13.97 -1.48
CA LYS A 123 2.12 -14.90 -2.37
C LYS A 123 2.85 -16.00 -1.59
N ILE A 124 3.45 -15.65 -0.45
CA ILE A 124 4.17 -16.61 0.41
C ILE A 124 3.21 -17.68 0.95
N HIS A 125 2.05 -17.26 1.48
CA HIS A 125 1.12 -18.17 2.15
C HIS A 125 0.16 -18.90 1.20
N HIS A 126 -0.01 -18.41 -0.04
CA HIS A 126 -0.95 -18.97 -1.01
C HIS A 126 -0.25 -19.45 -2.30
N TYR A 127 1.03 -19.73 -2.24
CA TYR A 127 1.85 -20.13 -3.40
C TYR A 127 1.28 -21.34 -4.16
N ASP A 128 0.71 -22.32 -3.46
CA ASP A 128 0.20 -23.56 -3.99
C ASP A 128 -1.34 -23.61 -4.12
N ASN A 129 -2.05 -22.59 -3.65
CA ASN A 129 -3.52 -22.60 -3.58
C ASN A 129 -4.18 -21.40 -4.27
N LYS A 130 -4.22 -21.44 -5.59
CA LYS A 130 -4.85 -20.41 -6.43
C LYS A 130 -6.35 -20.20 -6.16
N ASN A 131 -7.03 -21.15 -5.53
CA ASN A 131 -8.49 -21.12 -5.30
C ASN A 131 -8.90 -20.49 -3.95
N ARG A 132 -7.97 -20.25 -3.03
CA ARG A 132 -8.25 -19.60 -1.75
C ARG A 132 -7.75 -18.17 -1.76
N ARG A 133 -8.54 -17.27 -2.33
CA ARG A 133 -8.32 -15.81 -2.16
C ARG A 133 -8.81 -15.44 -0.77
N VAL A 134 -7.89 -15.26 0.17
CA VAL A 134 -8.17 -14.73 1.51
C VAL A 134 -7.87 -13.24 1.46
N SER A 135 -8.83 -12.39 1.81
CA SER A 135 -8.58 -10.95 1.98
C SER A 135 -7.81 -10.67 3.27
N LEU A 136 -7.11 -9.55 3.35
CA LEU A 136 -6.44 -9.11 4.58
C LEU A 136 -7.44 -9.07 5.75
N LYS A 137 -8.66 -8.54 5.53
CA LYS A 137 -9.75 -8.51 6.52
C LYS A 137 -10.12 -9.86 7.11
N ARG A 138 -10.16 -10.90 6.29
CA ARG A 138 -10.42 -12.24 6.80
C ARG A 138 -9.26 -12.76 7.63
N LEU A 139 -8.04 -12.40 7.27
CA LEU A 139 -6.84 -12.77 8.00
C LEU A 139 -6.79 -12.07 9.36
N GLU A 140 -7.14 -10.78 9.41
CA GLU A 140 -7.30 -10.00 10.65
C GLU A 140 -8.29 -10.69 11.60
N PHE A 141 -9.42 -11.16 11.07
CA PHE A 141 -10.41 -11.92 11.85
C PHE A 141 -9.87 -13.26 12.34
N GLU A 142 -9.13 -14.00 11.50
CA GLU A 142 -8.54 -15.30 11.87
C GLU A 142 -7.37 -15.14 12.86
N MET A 143 -6.71 -13.99 12.91
CA MET A 143 -5.67 -13.62 13.88
C MET A 143 -6.20 -12.95 15.15
N ASP A 144 -7.53 -12.79 15.28
CA ASP A 144 -8.20 -12.18 16.44
C ASP A 144 -7.73 -10.73 16.73
N LEU A 145 -7.48 -9.95 15.66
CA LEU A 145 -7.08 -8.55 15.78
C LEU A 145 -8.27 -7.67 16.20
N GLU A 146 -8.02 -6.72 17.11
CA GLU A 146 -9.09 -5.93 17.76
C GLU A 146 -9.72 -4.88 16.84
N ASN A 147 -9.04 -4.43 15.78
CA ASN A 147 -9.46 -3.29 14.97
C ASN A 147 -9.68 -3.66 13.49
N ILE A 148 -10.65 -4.55 13.24
CA ILE A 148 -11.03 -4.90 11.86
C ILE A 148 -12.00 -3.84 11.36
N GLU A 149 -11.53 -2.95 10.48
CA GLU A 149 -12.34 -1.89 9.90
C GLU A 149 -12.53 -2.10 8.40
N GLU A 150 -13.70 -1.72 7.88
CA GLU A 150 -13.91 -1.58 6.44
C GLU A 150 -13.60 -0.15 6.02
N MET A 151 -13.14 0.03 4.77
CA MET A 151 -12.90 1.36 4.23
C MET A 151 -14.15 2.24 4.39
N PRO A 152 -14.10 3.31 5.19
CA PRO A 152 -15.28 4.10 5.52
C PRO A 152 -15.76 4.97 4.35
N ILE A 153 -14.94 5.14 3.32
CA ILE A 153 -15.15 6.06 2.21
C ILE A 153 -14.99 5.33 0.89
N HIS A 154 -15.98 5.48 0.01
CA HIS A 154 -15.91 4.86 -1.31
C HIS A 154 -14.82 5.54 -2.17
N TYR A 155 -14.00 4.76 -2.87
CA TYR A 155 -12.84 5.23 -3.65
C TYR A 155 -13.18 6.25 -4.75
N THR A 156 -14.43 6.27 -5.26
CA THR A 156 -14.90 7.23 -6.26
C THR A 156 -15.42 8.53 -5.66
N LYS A 157 -15.35 8.69 -4.33
CA LYS A 157 -15.86 9.89 -3.69
C LYS A 157 -15.11 11.13 -4.15
N THR A 158 -15.88 12.17 -4.51
CA THR A 158 -15.41 13.52 -4.80
C THR A 158 -15.83 14.49 -3.69
N ASN A 159 -15.22 15.66 -3.65
CA ASN A 159 -15.40 16.67 -2.58
C ASN A 159 -15.09 16.12 -1.18
N MET A 160 -14.00 15.37 -1.07
CA MET A 160 -13.54 14.87 0.21
C MET A 160 -13.26 16.03 1.17
N THR A 161 -13.65 15.85 2.41
CA THR A 161 -13.33 16.76 3.53
C THR A 161 -11.98 16.39 4.15
N LYS A 162 -11.41 17.28 4.99
CA LYS A 162 -10.19 16.95 5.75
C LYS A 162 -10.40 15.77 6.70
N ASP A 163 -11.57 15.67 7.29
CA ASP A 163 -11.91 14.59 8.22
C ASP A 163 -11.97 13.25 7.49
N GLU A 164 -12.48 13.22 6.27
CA GLU A 164 -12.51 12.02 5.44
C GLU A 164 -11.11 11.60 4.98
N VAL A 165 -10.24 12.56 4.64
CA VAL A 165 -8.82 12.26 4.37
C VAL A 165 -8.13 11.69 5.62
N PHE A 166 -8.46 12.24 6.80
CA PHE A 166 -7.92 11.73 8.06
C PHE A 166 -8.44 10.31 8.39
N LEU A 167 -9.72 10.03 8.15
CA LEU A 167 -10.30 8.69 8.32
C LEU A 167 -9.63 7.68 7.36
N THR A 168 -9.42 8.05 6.10
CA THR A 168 -8.69 7.21 5.13
C THR A 168 -7.25 6.94 5.60
N LEU A 169 -6.59 7.94 6.17
CA LEU A 169 -5.25 7.79 6.73
C LEU A 169 -5.23 6.82 7.93
N GLN A 170 -6.21 6.91 8.83
CA GLN A 170 -6.32 5.98 9.96
C GLN A 170 -6.55 4.54 9.47
N TYR A 171 -7.40 4.37 8.46
CA TYR A 171 -7.64 3.08 7.84
C TYR A 171 -6.33 2.47 7.27
N CYS A 172 -5.56 3.24 6.51
CA CYS A 172 -4.28 2.80 5.97
C CYS A 172 -3.27 2.44 7.08
N PHE A 173 -3.27 3.14 8.23
CA PHE A 173 -2.47 2.77 9.40
C PHE A 173 -2.87 1.40 9.95
N ASN A 174 -4.17 1.13 10.07
CA ASN A 174 -4.67 -0.15 10.57
C ASN A 174 -4.27 -1.31 9.64
N ASP A 175 -4.34 -1.11 8.32
CA ASP A 175 -3.94 -2.14 7.35
C ASP A 175 -2.41 -2.40 7.40
N VAL A 176 -1.59 -1.37 7.64
CA VAL A 176 -0.14 -1.53 7.85
C VAL A 176 0.15 -2.27 9.16
N ASP A 177 -0.55 -1.96 10.24
CA ASP A 177 -0.40 -2.64 11.53
C ASP A 177 -0.80 -4.12 11.41
N ALA A 178 -1.92 -4.42 10.76
CA ALA A 178 -2.37 -5.80 10.49
C ALA A 178 -1.36 -6.56 9.62
N THR A 179 -0.83 -5.93 8.58
CA THR A 179 0.21 -6.51 7.71
C THR A 179 1.48 -6.79 8.50
N TYR A 180 1.85 -5.92 9.44
CA TYR A 180 3.01 -6.14 10.31
C TYR A 180 2.80 -7.32 11.27
N GLU A 181 1.64 -7.42 11.90
CA GLU A 181 1.32 -8.58 12.74
C GLU A 181 1.43 -9.89 11.95
N PHE A 182 0.89 -9.89 10.72
CA PHE A 182 1.00 -11.06 9.84
C PHE A 182 2.44 -11.33 9.39
N TYR A 183 3.23 -10.28 9.14
CA TYR A 183 4.65 -10.44 8.86
C TYR A 183 5.39 -11.12 10.05
N LYS A 184 5.13 -10.72 11.29
CA LYS A 184 5.72 -11.37 12.48
C LYS A 184 5.42 -12.86 12.52
N VAL A 185 4.17 -13.24 12.31
CA VAL A 185 3.76 -14.66 12.21
C VAL A 185 4.53 -15.37 11.10
N THR A 186 4.65 -14.73 9.93
CA THR A 186 5.32 -15.31 8.76
C THR A 186 6.80 -15.61 9.00
N VAL A 187 7.50 -14.73 9.71
CA VAL A 187 8.95 -14.91 10.00
C VAL A 187 9.23 -15.68 11.29
N GLY A 188 8.18 -16.13 11.97
CA GLY A 188 8.31 -16.88 13.24
C GLY A 188 8.73 -16.01 14.44
N ASP A 189 8.47 -14.70 14.36
CA ASP A 189 8.77 -13.73 15.43
C ASP A 189 7.52 -13.50 16.29
N THR A 190 6.92 -14.60 16.74
CA THR A 190 5.73 -14.55 17.59
C THR A 190 6.18 -14.73 19.05
N ASP A 191 6.33 -13.62 19.76
CA ASP A 191 6.28 -13.60 21.22
C ASP A 191 4.81 -13.78 21.67
N HIS A 192 4.22 -14.93 21.38
CA HIS A 192 2.99 -15.34 22.03
C HIS A 192 3.34 -16.23 23.21
N PRO A 193 2.86 -15.87 24.43
CA PRO A 193 3.07 -16.67 25.65
C PRO A 193 2.46 -18.06 25.58
#